data_a4ee292ae963200737072666fd899cc4
#
_entry.id   a4ee292ae963200737072666fd899cc4
#
_cell.length_a   1.000
_cell.length_b   1.000
_cell.length_c   1.000
_cell.angle_alpha   90.00
_cell.angle_beta   90.00
_cell.angle_gamma   90.00
#
_symmetry.space_group_name_H-M   'P 1'
#
loop_
_entity.id
_entity.type
_entity.pdbx_description
1 polymer ?
#
loop_
_entity_poly.entity_id
_entity_poly.type
_entity_poly.pdbx_seq_one_letter_code
_entity_poly.pdbx_strand_id
1 'polypeptide(L)'
;MLYRSLNGHHKKVNFETAVKNGLAEDGGLFFPEKISPINNEFIKNLDKYSNIDIAHEVIKQFIGDSINAKDLKEILSNTVDFDFPLIDLGNNIYSLELFHGPTLAFKDVGARFMANCLGYFNKNKNITNTVLVATSGDTGAAVANGFFKVKGTNVIILYPENKVSEIQERQLTTNGNNITALRVKGSFDDCQDMVKKAFLDKELNNKFNLTSANSINVARWLPQAFYYFYAVKKLKKKNLVFSVPSGNFGNICAGIIAMKLGLPIDHFVASTNVNDTIPRYFKSKVLSPKPTIQTISNAMDVSNPSNFIRIQEMFENFDTLSSFLSSYSFDDYQTLEIVKEIYNNKNYIMDPHGAVGYLGLKKYLKNKPNKIGVFLETAHPIKFSKHIENTIDVKLKIPKKINKILSKNKKYIDIENYNDFKKKILNMF
;
A
#
# COMPACT_ATOMS: atom_id res chain seq x y z
N MET A 1 -13.41 13.89 13.33
CA MET A 1 -12.44 12.84 13.73
C MET A 1 -11.12 13.46 14.12
N LEU A 2 -10.53 13.03 15.23
CA LEU A 2 -9.19 13.43 15.65
C LEU A 2 -8.21 12.27 15.50
N TYR A 3 -6.95 12.63 15.27
CA TYR A 3 -5.80 11.73 15.15
C TYR A 3 -4.79 12.06 16.22
N ARG A 4 -4.22 11.05 16.85
CA ARG A 4 -3.13 11.15 17.84
C ARG A 4 -1.85 10.52 17.31
N SER A 5 -0.72 10.91 17.87
CA SER A 5 0.55 10.25 17.63
C SER A 5 0.64 8.93 18.41
N LEU A 6 1.20 7.89 17.80
CA LEU A 6 1.51 6.61 18.47
C LEU A 6 2.79 6.68 19.32
N ASN A 7 3.57 7.76 19.22
CA ASN A 7 4.70 8.03 20.13
C ASN A 7 4.30 8.80 21.41
N GLY A 8 3.02 9.15 21.56
CA GLY A 8 2.48 9.74 22.78
C GLY A 8 2.40 11.27 22.82
N HIS A 9 2.69 11.97 21.71
CA HIS A 9 2.51 13.42 21.64
C HIS A 9 1.06 13.83 21.92
N HIS A 10 0.87 14.79 22.80
CA HIS A 10 -0.47 15.17 23.32
C HIS A 10 -1.36 15.91 22.33
N LYS A 11 -0.77 16.53 21.29
CA LYS A 11 -1.52 17.33 20.32
C LYS A 11 -2.31 16.43 19.37
N LYS A 12 -3.62 16.48 19.45
CA LYS A 12 -4.52 15.82 18.51
C LYS A 12 -4.77 16.74 17.32
N VAL A 13 -4.87 16.14 16.13
CA VAL A 13 -5.05 16.89 14.88
C VAL A 13 -6.24 16.33 14.08
N ASN A 14 -6.82 17.14 13.20
CA ASN A 14 -7.85 16.68 12.27
C ASN A 14 -7.23 15.92 11.08
N PHE A 15 -8.09 15.37 10.21
CA PHE A 15 -7.66 14.61 9.04
C PHE A 15 -6.80 15.45 8.07
N GLU A 16 -7.19 16.70 7.78
CA GLU A 16 -6.41 17.60 6.90
C GLU A 16 -4.97 17.72 7.39
N THR A 17 -4.77 18.02 8.67
CA THR A 17 -3.44 18.18 9.27
C THR A 17 -2.65 16.87 9.26
N ALA A 18 -3.29 15.75 9.58
CA ALA A 18 -2.63 14.44 9.57
C ALA A 18 -2.16 14.05 8.15
N VAL A 19 -2.92 14.38 7.11
CA VAL A 19 -2.54 14.14 5.70
C VAL A 19 -1.40 15.08 5.27
N LYS A 20 -1.48 16.36 5.61
CA LYS A 20 -0.47 17.36 5.21
C LYS A 20 0.86 17.16 5.89
N ASN A 21 0.87 16.76 7.15
CA ASN A 21 2.11 16.54 7.90
C ASN A 21 2.69 15.13 7.63
N GLY A 22 1.83 14.12 7.42
CA GLY A 22 2.24 12.72 7.25
C GLY A 22 2.71 12.05 8.53
N LEU A 23 3.52 12.72 9.35
CA LEU A 23 4.00 12.32 10.67
C LEU A 23 3.66 13.39 11.72
N ALA A 24 3.55 12.98 12.97
CA ALA A 24 3.42 13.89 14.11
C ALA A 24 4.77 14.57 14.43
N GLU A 25 4.73 15.63 15.24
CA GLU A 25 5.91 16.43 15.60
C GLU A 25 6.99 15.60 16.35
N ASP A 26 6.60 14.53 17.02
CA ASP A 26 7.47 13.56 17.70
C ASP A 26 7.97 12.42 16.77
N GLY A 27 7.70 12.51 15.46
CA GLY A 27 8.00 11.47 14.48
C GLY A 27 7.07 10.24 14.53
N GLY A 28 6.05 10.26 15.39
CA GLY A 28 5.08 9.17 15.53
C GLY A 28 4.09 9.13 14.38
N LEU A 29 3.55 7.93 14.14
CA LEU A 29 2.50 7.72 13.15
C LEU A 29 1.17 8.25 13.67
N PHE A 30 0.43 8.97 12.83
CA PHE A 30 -0.95 9.33 13.14
C PHE A 30 -1.86 8.10 13.12
N PHE A 31 -2.72 8.01 14.14
CA PHE A 31 -3.73 6.97 14.27
C PHE A 31 -5.07 7.59 14.70
N PRO A 32 -6.23 7.12 14.15
CA PRO A 32 -7.52 7.65 14.51
C PRO A 32 -7.82 7.38 16.00
N GLU A 33 -8.36 8.35 16.68
CA GLU A 33 -8.64 8.24 18.11
C GLU A 33 -9.74 7.21 18.42
N LYS A 34 -10.66 7.03 17.49
CA LYS A 34 -11.77 6.09 17.61
C LYS A 34 -12.03 5.38 16.29
N ILE A 35 -12.34 4.09 16.38
CA ILE A 35 -12.83 3.25 15.29
C ILE A 35 -14.19 2.73 15.72
N SER A 36 -15.26 3.22 15.09
CA SER A 36 -16.63 2.81 15.43
C SER A 36 -17.15 1.82 14.38
N PRO A 37 -17.77 0.71 14.79
CA PRO A 37 -18.42 -0.20 13.85
C PRO A 37 -19.44 0.51 12.97
N ILE A 38 -19.51 0.11 11.71
CA ILE A 38 -20.54 0.53 10.77
C ILE A 38 -21.86 -0.17 11.12
N ASN A 39 -22.97 0.44 10.77
CA ASN A 39 -24.30 -0.15 11.00
C ASN A 39 -24.37 -1.57 10.43
N ASN A 40 -24.75 -2.53 11.26
CA ASN A 40 -24.80 -3.95 10.90
C ASN A 40 -25.77 -4.21 9.73
N GLU A 41 -26.84 -3.44 9.61
CA GLU A 41 -27.79 -3.53 8.50
C GLU A 41 -27.14 -3.13 7.17
N PHE A 42 -26.26 -2.13 7.19
CA PHE A 42 -25.44 -1.76 6.03
C PHE A 42 -24.49 -2.91 5.62
N ILE A 43 -23.81 -3.51 6.60
CA ILE A 43 -22.88 -4.63 6.36
C ILE A 43 -23.63 -5.85 5.75
N LYS A 44 -24.81 -6.18 6.25
CA LYS A 44 -25.63 -7.29 5.73
C LYS A 44 -26.12 -7.06 4.30
N ASN A 45 -26.26 -5.82 3.88
CA ASN A 45 -26.82 -5.43 2.58
C ASN A 45 -25.76 -4.80 1.64
N LEU A 46 -24.49 -5.12 1.79
CA LEU A 46 -23.40 -4.55 0.96
C LEU A 46 -23.65 -4.69 -0.56
N ASP A 47 -24.34 -5.74 -0.97
CA ASP A 47 -24.66 -6.00 -2.38
C ASP A 47 -25.62 -4.96 -3.00
N LYS A 48 -26.40 -4.26 -2.18
CA LYS A 48 -27.34 -3.22 -2.62
C LYS A 48 -26.68 -1.87 -2.87
N TYR A 49 -25.42 -1.68 -2.41
CA TYR A 49 -24.73 -0.40 -2.49
C TYR A 49 -23.68 -0.41 -3.61
N SER A 50 -23.47 0.74 -4.24
CA SER A 50 -22.36 0.92 -5.18
C SER A 50 -21.01 0.85 -4.46
N ASN A 51 -19.93 0.62 -5.21
CA ASN A 51 -18.57 0.65 -4.63
C ASN A 51 -18.24 2.03 -4.04
N ILE A 52 -18.74 3.12 -4.65
CA ILE A 52 -18.56 4.48 -4.14
C ILE A 52 -19.31 4.70 -2.82
N ASP A 53 -20.54 4.21 -2.70
CA ASP A 53 -21.30 4.34 -1.45
C ASP A 53 -20.68 3.53 -0.32
N ILE A 54 -20.16 2.33 -0.62
CA ILE A 54 -19.40 1.52 0.34
C ILE A 54 -18.14 2.27 0.77
N ALA A 55 -17.34 2.77 -0.18
CA ALA A 55 -16.14 3.52 0.13
C ALA A 55 -16.44 4.78 0.97
N HIS A 56 -17.55 5.48 0.66
CA HIS A 56 -17.99 6.63 1.44
C HIS A 56 -18.34 6.25 2.88
N GLU A 57 -19.15 5.19 3.07
CA GLU A 57 -19.53 4.74 4.41
C GLU A 57 -18.33 4.30 5.25
N VAL A 58 -17.37 3.60 4.63
CA VAL A 58 -16.13 3.13 5.27
C VAL A 58 -15.26 4.30 5.73
N ILE A 59 -15.07 5.31 4.86
CA ILE A 59 -14.04 6.33 5.10
C ILE A 59 -14.57 7.57 5.84
N LYS A 60 -15.87 7.88 5.76
CA LYS A 60 -16.44 9.15 6.27
C LYS A 60 -16.12 9.43 7.73
N GLN A 61 -16.11 8.40 8.60
CA GLN A 61 -15.80 8.58 10.02
C GLN A 61 -14.34 9.03 10.24
N PHE A 62 -13.41 8.60 9.37
CA PHE A 62 -12.00 8.97 9.44
C PHE A 62 -11.73 10.38 8.90
N ILE A 63 -12.56 10.85 7.97
CA ILE A 63 -12.47 12.19 7.39
C ILE A 63 -13.04 13.24 8.36
N GLY A 64 -14.13 12.91 9.08
CA GLY A 64 -14.87 13.87 9.90
C GLY A 64 -15.33 15.06 9.07
N ASP A 65 -15.20 16.26 9.61
CA ASP A 65 -15.64 17.52 8.98
C ASP A 65 -14.58 18.12 8.02
N SER A 66 -13.44 17.44 7.79
CA SER A 66 -12.34 17.95 6.96
C SER A 66 -12.71 18.03 5.47
N ILE A 67 -13.66 17.22 5.00
CA ILE A 67 -14.18 17.22 3.62
C ILE A 67 -15.69 17.01 3.70
N ASN A 68 -16.48 17.84 3.05
CA ASN A 68 -17.93 17.65 3.02
C ASN A 68 -18.34 16.42 2.21
N ALA A 69 -19.54 15.89 2.44
CA ALA A 69 -20.02 14.63 1.86
C ALA A 69 -20.06 14.64 0.32
N LYS A 70 -20.39 15.75 -0.32
CA LYS A 70 -20.43 15.87 -1.78
C LYS A 70 -19.04 15.76 -2.39
N ASP A 71 -18.10 16.54 -1.89
CA ASP A 71 -16.72 16.56 -2.38
C ASP A 71 -16.00 15.23 -2.06
N LEU A 72 -16.32 14.61 -0.90
CA LEU A 72 -15.81 13.27 -0.58
C LEU A 72 -16.27 12.21 -1.59
N LYS A 73 -17.54 12.22 -2.00
CA LYS A 73 -18.03 11.32 -3.05
C LYS A 73 -17.35 11.55 -4.39
N GLU A 74 -17.06 12.80 -4.77
CA GLU A 74 -16.28 13.12 -5.97
C GLU A 74 -14.84 12.58 -5.88
N ILE A 75 -14.17 12.79 -4.74
CA ILE A 75 -12.83 12.22 -4.47
C ILE A 75 -12.86 10.70 -4.60
N LEU A 76 -13.87 10.04 -4.04
CA LEU A 76 -14.00 8.58 -4.10
C LEU A 76 -14.27 8.07 -5.51
N SER A 77 -15.11 8.75 -6.29
CA SER A 77 -15.35 8.40 -7.69
C SER A 77 -14.08 8.45 -8.53
N ASN A 78 -13.22 9.44 -8.27
CA ASN A 78 -11.90 9.56 -8.90
C ASN A 78 -10.86 8.56 -8.33
N THR A 79 -11.14 7.93 -7.19
CA THR A 79 -10.22 7.00 -6.52
C THR A 79 -10.45 5.56 -6.96
N VAL A 80 -11.70 5.11 -7.07
CA VAL A 80 -12.09 3.71 -7.31
C VAL A 80 -12.88 3.55 -8.61
N ASP A 81 -12.35 4.11 -9.72
CA ASP A 81 -12.95 4.07 -11.07
C ASP A 81 -12.56 2.80 -11.88
N PHE A 82 -12.05 1.79 -11.22
CA PHE A 82 -11.67 0.49 -11.80
C PHE A 82 -12.17 -0.65 -10.91
N ASP A 83 -12.26 -1.85 -11.49
CA ASP A 83 -12.77 -3.03 -10.78
C ASP A 83 -11.69 -3.73 -9.93
N PHE A 84 -12.17 -4.57 -9.02
CA PHE A 84 -11.39 -5.45 -8.15
C PHE A 84 -11.93 -6.88 -8.32
N PRO A 85 -11.52 -7.59 -9.40
CA PRO A 85 -12.00 -8.94 -9.67
C PRO A 85 -11.68 -9.91 -8.53
N LEU A 86 -12.59 -10.84 -8.32
CA LEU A 86 -12.42 -11.96 -7.43
C LEU A 86 -12.46 -13.23 -8.27
N ILE A 87 -11.33 -13.94 -8.35
CA ILE A 87 -11.15 -15.13 -9.17
C ILE A 87 -11.25 -16.37 -8.30
N ASP A 88 -12.13 -17.29 -8.64
CA ASP A 88 -12.28 -18.57 -7.95
C ASP A 88 -11.23 -19.56 -8.48
N LEU A 89 -10.32 -19.99 -7.62
CA LEU A 89 -9.32 -21.00 -7.94
C LEU A 89 -9.73 -22.42 -7.52
N GLY A 90 -10.95 -22.59 -7.02
CA GLY A 90 -11.44 -23.85 -6.47
C GLY A 90 -11.00 -24.08 -5.02
N ASN A 91 -11.53 -25.15 -4.40
CA ASN A 91 -11.19 -25.55 -3.04
C ASN A 91 -11.40 -24.42 -1.99
N ASN A 92 -12.40 -23.57 -2.16
CA ASN A 92 -12.67 -22.40 -1.31
C ASN A 92 -11.51 -21.37 -1.26
N ILE A 93 -10.69 -21.29 -2.30
CA ILE A 93 -9.60 -20.32 -2.42
C ILE A 93 -9.91 -19.34 -3.55
N TYR A 94 -9.83 -18.05 -3.22
CA TYR A 94 -10.10 -16.94 -4.13
C TYR A 94 -8.90 -16.01 -4.21
N SER A 95 -8.61 -15.50 -5.41
CA SER A 95 -7.70 -14.40 -5.64
C SER A 95 -8.47 -13.10 -5.72
N LEU A 96 -8.11 -12.09 -4.93
CA LEU A 96 -8.60 -10.73 -5.06
C LEU A 96 -7.58 -9.90 -5.83
N GLU A 97 -7.89 -9.61 -7.10
CA GLU A 97 -7.00 -8.84 -7.96
C GLU A 97 -7.14 -7.34 -7.72
N LEU A 98 -6.08 -6.71 -7.22
CA LEU A 98 -6.02 -5.29 -6.86
C LEU A 98 -5.23 -4.43 -7.86
N PHE A 99 -4.82 -5.01 -8.99
CA PHE A 99 -3.90 -4.41 -9.95
C PHE A 99 -4.57 -3.88 -11.24
N HIS A 100 -5.88 -3.67 -11.26
CA HIS A 100 -6.58 -3.17 -12.45
C HIS A 100 -6.55 -1.65 -12.61
N GLY A 101 -5.98 -0.94 -11.64
CA GLY A 101 -5.77 0.51 -11.69
C GLY A 101 -4.76 0.95 -12.75
N PRO A 102 -4.51 2.28 -12.84
CA PRO A 102 -3.67 2.85 -13.91
C PRO A 102 -2.21 2.40 -13.87
N THR A 103 -1.64 2.12 -12.70
CA THR A 103 -0.25 1.69 -12.58
C THR A 103 -0.08 0.18 -12.36
N LEU A 104 -1.17 -0.57 -12.44
CA LEU A 104 -1.19 -2.01 -12.27
C LEU A 104 -0.67 -2.46 -10.89
N ALA A 105 -1.06 -1.74 -9.82
CA ALA A 105 -0.76 -2.09 -8.44
C ALA A 105 -1.88 -1.64 -7.49
N PHE A 106 -2.09 -2.38 -6.39
CA PHE A 106 -3.05 -2.03 -5.36
C PHE A 106 -2.85 -0.62 -4.79
N LYS A 107 -1.64 -0.11 -4.87
CA LYS A 107 -1.24 1.20 -4.34
C LYS A 107 -1.91 2.38 -5.04
N ASP A 108 -2.55 2.15 -6.20
CA ASP A 108 -3.28 3.18 -6.95
C ASP A 108 -4.39 3.82 -6.12
N VAL A 109 -5.17 3.02 -5.38
CA VAL A 109 -6.28 3.54 -4.55
C VAL A 109 -5.77 4.52 -3.50
N GLY A 110 -4.78 4.14 -2.70
CA GLY A 110 -4.24 5.01 -1.67
C GLY A 110 -3.53 6.25 -2.22
N ALA A 111 -2.83 6.14 -3.36
CA ALA A 111 -2.16 7.27 -3.98
C ALA A 111 -3.16 8.29 -4.56
N ARG A 112 -4.17 7.82 -5.29
CA ARG A 112 -5.22 8.66 -5.87
C ARG A 112 -6.06 9.31 -4.80
N PHE A 113 -6.43 8.60 -3.75
CA PHE A 113 -7.17 9.16 -2.63
C PHE A 113 -6.39 10.29 -1.96
N MET A 114 -5.13 10.08 -1.62
CA MET A 114 -4.28 11.11 -1.01
C MET A 114 -4.11 12.31 -1.94
N ALA A 115 -3.88 12.09 -3.24
CA ALA A 115 -3.71 13.14 -4.23
C ALA A 115 -4.96 14.02 -4.36
N ASN A 116 -6.14 13.40 -4.43
CA ASN A 116 -7.42 14.12 -4.48
C ASN A 116 -7.69 14.89 -3.17
N CYS A 117 -7.36 14.31 -2.00
CA CYS A 117 -7.48 15.00 -0.71
C CYS A 117 -6.56 16.24 -0.65
N LEU A 118 -5.27 16.09 -1.01
CA LEU A 118 -4.34 17.24 -1.03
C LEU A 118 -4.75 18.29 -2.05
N GLY A 119 -5.20 17.89 -3.24
CA GLY A 119 -5.75 18.81 -4.23
C GLY A 119 -6.96 19.60 -3.69
N TYR A 120 -7.86 18.92 -2.96
CA TYR A 120 -8.99 19.56 -2.29
C TYR A 120 -8.53 20.55 -1.21
N PHE A 121 -7.62 20.17 -0.32
CA PHE A 121 -7.13 21.02 0.76
C PHE A 121 -6.31 22.23 0.26
N ASN A 122 -5.71 22.13 -0.91
CA ASN A 122 -4.94 23.22 -1.53
C ASN A 122 -5.80 24.10 -2.45
N LYS A 123 -7.04 23.70 -2.74
CA LYS A 123 -7.97 24.50 -3.54
C LYS A 123 -8.17 25.86 -2.88
N ASN A 124 -7.97 26.93 -3.65
CA ASN A 124 -8.09 28.32 -3.17
C ASN A 124 -7.07 28.74 -2.08
N LYS A 125 -6.01 27.95 -1.86
CA LYS A 125 -4.89 28.34 -0.99
C LYS A 125 -3.64 28.53 -1.84
N ASN A 126 -2.89 29.59 -1.57
CA ASN A 126 -1.61 29.85 -2.24
C ASN A 126 -0.47 29.04 -1.56
N ILE A 127 -0.73 27.74 -1.38
CA ILE A 127 0.18 26.82 -0.69
C ILE A 127 0.53 25.68 -1.65
N THR A 128 1.82 25.40 -1.78
CA THR A 128 2.32 24.22 -2.48
C THR A 128 2.89 23.23 -1.46
N ASN A 129 2.38 21.99 -1.48
CA ASN A 129 2.96 20.89 -0.71
C ASN A 129 4.00 20.17 -1.56
N THR A 130 5.14 19.82 -0.99
CA THR A 130 6.14 18.97 -1.61
C THR A 130 6.05 17.57 -1.04
N VAL A 131 5.63 16.65 -1.87
CA VAL A 131 5.43 15.23 -1.52
C VAL A 131 6.73 14.49 -1.75
N LEU A 132 7.34 13.97 -0.68
CA LEU A 132 8.51 13.10 -0.76
C LEU A 132 8.09 11.63 -0.66
N VAL A 133 8.66 10.78 -1.51
CA VAL A 133 8.41 9.35 -1.48
C VAL A 133 9.68 8.56 -1.81
N ALA A 134 10.08 7.66 -0.91
CA ALA A 134 11.03 6.60 -1.22
C ALA A 134 10.27 5.38 -1.74
N THR A 135 10.77 4.73 -2.80
CA THR A 135 10.07 3.61 -3.42
C THR A 135 11.01 2.51 -3.89
N SER A 136 10.54 1.26 -3.77
CA SER A 136 11.08 0.08 -4.46
C SER A 136 10.35 -0.21 -5.81
N GLY A 137 9.57 0.75 -6.34
CA GLY A 137 8.88 0.67 -7.63
C GLY A 137 7.40 1.06 -7.55
N ASP A 138 6.52 0.19 -7.10
CA ASP A 138 5.06 0.34 -7.19
C ASP A 138 4.49 1.55 -6.44
N THR A 139 5.05 1.86 -5.27
CA THR A 139 4.59 3.04 -4.49
C THR A 139 4.84 4.33 -5.26
N GLY A 140 6.06 4.48 -5.79
CA GLY A 140 6.40 5.65 -6.60
C GLY A 140 5.59 5.73 -7.88
N ALA A 141 5.36 4.61 -8.57
CA ALA A 141 4.53 4.55 -9.77
C ALA A 141 3.10 5.04 -9.49
N ALA A 142 2.48 4.54 -8.41
CA ALA A 142 1.13 4.94 -8.01
C ALA A 142 1.07 6.43 -7.61
N VAL A 143 2.10 6.92 -6.89
CA VAL A 143 2.20 8.34 -6.51
C VAL A 143 2.42 9.22 -7.75
N ALA A 144 3.35 8.85 -8.64
CA ALA A 144 3.60 9.61 -9.87
C ALA A 144 2.33 9.75 -10.73
N ASN A 145 1.54 8.68 -10.84
CA ASN A 145 0.28 8.71 -11.59
C ASN A 145 -0.81 9.49 -10.84
N GLY A 146 -1.03 9.19 -9.56
CA GLY A 146 -2.12 9.78 -8.78
C GLY A 146 -1.97 11.29 -8.58
N PHE A 147 -0.73 11.79 -8.45
CA PHE A 147 -0.43 13.21 -8.26
C PHE A 147 -0.15 13.98 -9.55
N PHE A 148 -0.16 13.31 -10.70
CA PHE A 148 0.13 13.95 -11.98
C PHE A 148 -0.82 15.13 -12.24
N LYS A 149 -0.26 16.34 -12.38
CA LYS A 149 -0.99 17.61 -12.58
C LYS A 149 -1.94 18.02 -11.44
N VAL A 150 -1.79 17.47 -10.25
CA VAL A 150 -2.56 17.94 -9.09
C VAL A 150 -2.03 19.31 -8.68
N LYS A 151 -2.90 20.33 -8.72
CA LYS A 151 -2.55 21.72 -8.40
C LYS A 151 -2.07 21.86 -6.95
N GLY A 152 -1.07 22.73 -6.73
CA GLY A 152 -0.50 22.98 -5.40
C GLY A 152 0.25 21.78 -4.82
N THR A 153 0.76 20.88 -5.69
CA THR A 153 1.62 19.77 -5.26
C THR A 153 2.82 19.60 -6.17
N ASN A 154 4.00 19.47 -5.58
CA ASN A 154 5.20 18.96 -6.22
C ASN A 154 5.50 17.58 -5.66
N VAL A 155 5.98 16.66 -6.48
CA VAL A 155 6.30 15.28 -6.08
C VAL A 155 7.73 14.95 -6.41
N ILE A 156 8.47 14.48 -5.42
CA ILE A 156 9.84 14.03 -5.54
C ILE A 156 9.91 12.56 -5.15
N ILE A 157 10.31 11.72 -6.10
CA ILE A 157 10.35 10.27 -5.97
C ILE A 157 11.80 9.80 -5.94
N LEU A 158 12.25 9.24 -4.82
CA LEU A 158 13.56 8.63 -4.70
C LEU A 158 13.45 7.12 -4.94
N TYR A 159 14.24 6.59 -5.86
CA TYR A 159 14.29 5.17 -6.13
C TYR A 159 15.73 4.68 -6.31
N PRO A 160 16.06 3.44 -5.90
CA PRO A 160 17.41 2.92 -5.99
C PRO A 160 17.74 2.51 -7.42
N GLU A 161 18.95 2.87 -7.86
CA GLU A 161 19.48 2.51 -9.17
C GLU A 161 19.52 0.98 -9.36
N ASN A 162 19.04 0.48 -10.51
CA ASN A 162 19.07 -0.93 -10.92
C ASN A 162 18.35 -1.90 -9.93
N LYS A 163 17.49 -1.40 -9.03
CA LYS A 163 16.76 -2.22 -8.05
C LYS A 163 15.24 -2.23 -8.26
N VAL A 164 14.76 -1.62 -9.33
CA VAL A 164 13.37 -1.63 -9.77
C VAL A 164 13.29 -2.26 -11.15
N SER A 165 12.14 -2.88 -11.50
CA SER A 165 11.97 -3.44 -12.84
C SER A 165 11.88 -2.34 -13.91
N GLU A 166 12.18 -2.68 -15.18
CA GLU A 166 12.11 -1.72 -16.30
C GLU A 166 10.73 -1.04 -16.38
N ILE A 167 9.66 -1.79 -16.20
CA ILE A 167 8.30 -1.23 -16.21
C ILE A 167 8.09 -0.28 -15.05
N GLN A 168 8.51 -0.67 -13.86
CA GLN A 168 8.41 0.20 -12.67
C GLN A 168 9.21 1.49 -12.86
N GLU A 169 10.46 1.41 -13.32
CA GLU A 169 11.28 2.60 -13.57
C GLU A 169 10.63 3.56 -14.57
N ARG A 170 10.10 3.03 -15.68
CA ARG A 170 9.39 3.86 -16.66
C ARG A 170 8.13 4.52 -16.07
N GLN A 171 7.40 3.82 -15.22
CA GLN A 171 6.25 4.41 -14.53
C GLN A 171 6.65 5.58 -13.60
N LEU A 172 7.87 5.58 -13.06
CA LEU A 172 8.40 6.68 -12.25
C LEU A 172 8.87 7.87 -13.10
N THR A 173 9.55 7.58 -14.21
CA THR A 173 10.44 8.51 -14.90
C THR A 173 9.84 9.15 -16.18
N THR A 174 8.64 8.76 -16.58
CA THR A 174 8.03 9.22 -17.85
C THR A 174 6.90 10.24 -17.70
N ASN A 175 6.65 10.74 -16.48
CA ASN A 175 5.52 11.63 -16.20
C ASN A 175 5.84 13.12 -16.47
N GLY A 176 6.89 13.67 -15.89
CA GLY A 176 7.20 15.10 -15.95
C GLY A 176 6.18 16.01 -15.23
N ASN A 177 6.06 17.25 -15.64
CA ASN A 177 5.27 18.30 -14.98
C ASN A 177 5.69 18.48 -13.49
N ASN A 178 4.77 18.27 -12.55
CA ASN A 178 5.00 18.36 -11.11
C ASN A 178 5.64 17.09 -10.49
N ILE A 179 6.07 16.12 -11.32
CA ILE A 179 6.69 14.87 -10.88
C ILE A 179 8.17 14.85 -11.24
N THR A 180 9.03 14.73 -10.22
CA THR A 180 10.48 14.63 -10.38
C THR A 180 10.97 13.29 -9.83
N ALA A 181 11.68 12.53 -10.65
CA ALA A 181 12.28 11.26 -10.26
C ALA A 181 13.78 11.44 -9.97
N LEU A 182 14.21 10.98 -8.80
CA LEU A 182 15.59 11.00 -8.34
C LEU A 182 16.11 9.56 -8.24
N ARG A 183 17.11 9.21 -9.06
CA ARG A 183 17.75 7.91 -9.06
C ARG A 183 18.91 7.93 -8.07
N VAL A 184 18.81 7.14 -7.00
CA VAL A 184 19.81 7.11 -5.92
C VAL A 184 20.79 5.97 -6.16
N LYS A 185 22.08 6.28 -6.11
CA LYS A 185 23.16 5.30 -6.12
C LYS A 185 23.25 4.62 -4.75
N GLY A 186 22.40 3.61 -4.55
CA GLY A 186 22.30 2.93 -3.25
C GLY A 186 21.16 1.92 -3.20
N SER A 187 20.68 1.65 -2.00
CA SER A 187 19.58 0.74 -1.70
C SER A 187 18.26 1.49 -1.51
N PHE A 188 17.18 0.73 -1.32
CA PHE A 188 15.89 1.30 -0.92
C PHE A 188 15.96 1.93 0.49
N ASP A 189 16.74 1.33 1.39
CA ASP A 189 16.93 1.87 2.73
C ASP A 189 17.65 3.22 2.69
N ASP A 190 18.63 3.42 1.78
CA ASP A 190 19.28 4.71 1.56
C ASP A 190 18.28 5.77 1.08
N CYS A 191 17.36 5.40 0.16
CA CYS A 191 16.28 6.31 -0.26
C CYS A 191 15.38 6.71 0.91
N GLN A 192 15.01 5.75 1.77
CA GLN A 192 14.20 6.01 2.96
C GLN A 192 14.93 6.91 3.97
N ASP A 193 16.21 6.70 4.18
CA ASP A 193 17.02 7.50 5.11
C ASP A 193 17.19 8.93 4.60
N MET A 194 17.35 9.14 3.30
CA MET A 194 17.36 10.48 2.71
C MET A 194 16.02 11.20 2.93
N VAL A 195 14.90 10.52 2.74
CA VAL A 195 13.57 11.10 3.00
C VAL A 195 13.40 11.42 4.49
N LYS A 196 13.78 10.53 5.41
CA LYS A 196 13.74 10.79 6.86
C LYS A 196 14.59 12.00 7.24
N LYS A 197 15.83 12.09 6.74
CA LYS A 197 16.72 13.24 6.96
C LYS A 197 16.10 14.54 6.45
N ALA A 198 15.43 14.52 5.29
CA ALA A 198 14.75 15.69 4.76
C ALA A 198 13.63 16.20 5.67
N PHE A 199 12.84 15.31 6.30
CA PHE A 199 11.83 15.70 7.28
C PHE A 199 12.41 16.30 8.57
N LEU A 200 13.66 16.00 8.90
CA LEU A 200 14.36 16.57 10.07
C LEU A 200 15.18 17.82 9.71
N ASP A 201 15.39 18.11 8.44
CA ASP A 201 16.19 19.24 7.97
C ASP A 201 15.39 20.54 8.05
N LYS A 202 15.79 21.43 8.96
CA LYS A 202 15.12 22.71 9.20
C LYS A 202 15.08 23.62 7.97
N GLU A 203 16.13 23.62 7.15
CA GLU A 203 16.20 24.45 5.94
C GLU A 203 15.18 24.01 4.90
N LEU A 204 15.09 22.69 4.67
CA LEU A 204 14.10 22.11 3.76
C LEU A 204 12.68 22.33 4.28
N ASN A 205 12.44 22.14 5.58
CA ASN A 205 11.11 22.34 6.17
C ASN A 205 10.67 23.81 6.17
N ASN A 206 11.60 24.76 6.32
CA ASN A 206 11.27 26.19 6.23
C ASN A 206 10.94 26.63 4.79
N LYS A 207 11.57 26.02 3.79
CA LYS A 207 11.35 26.34 2.38
C LYS A 207 10.16 25.61 1.78
N PHE A 208 9.90 24.38 2.21
CA PHE A 208 8.91 23.47 1.64
C PHE A 208 7.93 22.98 2.68
N ASN A 209 6.65 22.89 2.32
CA ASN A 209 5.65 22.18 3.11
C ASN A 209 5.77 20.68 2.79
N LEU A 210 6.70 19.97 3.47
CA LEU A 210 6.97 18.57 3.20
C LEU A 210 5.86 17.67 3.70
N THR A 211 5.46 16.70 2.90
CA THR A 211 4.61 15.57 3.31
C THR A 211 5.11 14.27 2.68
N SER A 212 4.79 13.15 3.30
CA SER A 212 5.15 11.82 2.77
C SER A 212 3.97 11.15 2.10
N ALA A 213 4.21 10.58 0.91
CA ALA A 213 3.24 9.70 0.25
C ALA A 213 3.54 8.21 0.44
N ASN A 214 4.35 7.82 1.41
CA ASN A 214 4.51 6.43 1.82
C ASN A 214 3.30 5.95 2.67
N SER A 215 3.23 4.67 3.01
CA SER A 215 2.13 4.07 3.78
C SER A 215 2.03 4.56 5.24
N ILE A 216 2.97 5.38 5.69
CA ILE A 216 2.90 6.08 6.98
C ILE A 216 1.79 7.13 7.01
N ASN A 217 1.46 7.74 5.86
CA ASN A 217 0.40 8.74 5.75
C ASN A 217 -1.00 8.11 5.85
N VAL A 218 -1.88 8.71 6.65
CA VAL A 218 -3.24 8.19 6.89
C VAL A 218 -4.07 8.08 5.61
N ALA A 219 -3.95 9.02 4.69
CA ALA A 219 -4.65 8.98 3.40
C ALA A 219 -4.14 7.90 2.45
N ARG A 220 -3.00 7.26 2.74
CA ARG A 220 -2.45 6.18 1.94
C ARG A 220 -2.94 4.80 2.36
N TRP A 221 -3.07 4.53 3.66
CA TRP A 221 -3.41 3.20 4.11
C TRP A 221 -4.90 3.02 4.43
N LEU A 222 -5.59 4.02 4.98
CA LEU A 222 -7.01 3.92 5.34
C LEU A 222 -7.91 3.49 4.16
N PRO A 223 -7.82 4.06 2.94
CA PRO A 223 -8.69 3.68 1.83
C PRO A 223 -8.46 2.24 1.33
N GLN A 224 -7.38 1.59 1.71
CA GLN A 224 -7.15 0.18 1.39
C GLN A 224 -8.15 -0.76 2.09
N ALA A 225 -8.87 -0.27 3.12
CA ALA A 225 -9.97 -1.01 3.72
C ALA A 225 -11.09 -1.34 2.71
N PHE A 226 -11.26 -0.54 1.65
CA PHE A 226 -12.27 -0.75 0.61
C PHE A 226 -12.18 -2.12 -0.04
N TYR A 227 -10.98 -2.65 -0.27
CA TYR A 227 -10.75 -3.94 -0.92
C TYR A 227 -11.49 -5.08 -0.22
N TYR A 228 -11.44 -5.07 1.11
CA TYR A 228 -12.05 -6.11 1.94
C TYR A 228 -13.57 -6.03 1.88
N PHE A 229 -14.14 -4.83 1.89
CA PHE A 229 -15.58 -4.63 1.72
C PHE A 229 -16.04 -5.10 0.33
N TYR A 230 -15.29 -4.81 -0.73
CA TYR A 230 -15.63 -5.27 -2.09
C TYR A 230 -15.52 -6.78 -2.24
N ALA A 231 -14.52 -7.40 -1.60
CA ALA A 231 -14.41 -8.85 -1.58
C ALA A 231 -15.59 -9.51 -0.85
N VAL A 232 -15.96 -9.02 0.34
CA VAL A 232 -17.09 -9.54 1.11
C VAL A 232 -18.42 -9.33 0.36
N LYS A 233 -18.62 -8.16 -0.26
CA LYS A 233 -19.78 -7.88 -1.14
C LYS A 233 -19.92 -8.93 -2.25
N LYS A 234 -18.81 -9.30 -2.92
CA LYS A 234 -18.80 -10.27 -4.02
C LYS A 234 -18.97 -11.71 -3.52
N LEU A 235 -18.31 -12.06 -2.42
CA LEU A 235 -18.32 -13.44 -1.89
C LEU A 235 -19.65 -13.83 -1.27
N LYS A 236 -20.29 -12.94 -0.49
CA LYS A 236 -21.49 -13.24 0.30
C LYS A 236 -21.39 -14.49 1.17
N LYS A 237 -20.19 -14.77 1.69
CA LYS A 237 -19.86 -15.96 2.47
C LYS A 237 -19.37 -15.58 3.87
N LYS A 238 -19.40 -16.54 4.78
CA LYS A 238 -18.86 -16.45 6.15
C LYS A 238 -17.53 -17.22 6.26
N ASN A 239 -16.93 -17.18 7.44
CA ASN A 239 -15.69 -17.90 7.75
C ASN A 239 -14.50 -17.48 6.86
N LEU A 240 -14.42 -16.17 6.59
CA LEU A 240 -13.44 -15.61 5.67
C LEU A 240 -12.07 -15.45 6.32
N VAL A 241 -11.05 -15.89 5.60
CA VAL A 241 -9.63 -15.70 5.94
C VAL A 241 -8.96 -14.93 4.83
N PHE A 242 -8.33 -13.80 5.16
CA PHE A 242 -7.59 -13.01 4.20
C PHE A 242 -6.08 -13.18 4.38
N SER A 243 -5.39 -13.62 3.33
CA SER A 243 -3.93 -13.66 3.30
C SER A 243 -3.40 -12.47 2.50
N VAL A 244 -2.56 -11.68 3.14
CA VAL A 244 -2.09 -10.40 2.64
C VAL A 244 -0.58 -10.43 2.49
N PRO A 245 -0.03 -10.28 1.27
CA PRO A 245 1.40 -10.08 1.08
C PRO A 245 1.82 -8.79 1.80
N SER A 246 2.74 -8.91 2.76
CA SER A 246 2.99 -7.87 3.75
C SER A 246 4.47 -7.50 3.84
N GLY A 247 4.83 -6.30 3.36
CA GLY A 247 6.11 -5.64 3.62
C GLY A 247 5.95 -4.59 4.73
N ASN A 248 5.45 -3.39 4.41
CA ASN A 248 5.17 -2.32 5.39
C ASN A 248 3.87 -2.50 6.20
N PHE A 249 3.13 -3.57 6.02
CA PHE A 249 1.91 -3.92 6.74
C PHE A 249 0.75 -2.92 6.62
N GLY A 250 0.81 -1.97 5.69
CA GLY A 250 -0.26 -0.97 5.49
C GLY A 250 -1.57 -1.59 5.01
N ASN A 251 -1.51 -2.54 4.06
CA ASN A 251 -2.69 -3.19 3.50
C ASN A 251 -3.41 -4.06 4.56
N ILE A 252 -2.68 -4.95 5.24
CA ILE A 252 -3.27 -5.79 6.28
C ILE A 252 -3.77 -4.96 7.48
N CYS A 253 -3.10 -3.85 7.81
CA CYS A 253 -3.58 -2.89 8.81
C CYS A 253 -4.97 -2.34 8.42
N ALA A 254 -5.17 -1.98 7.14
CA ALA A 254 -6.47 -1.55 6.62
C ALA A 254 -7.51 -2.68 6.63
N GLY A 255 -7.10 -3.93 6.40
CA GLY A 255 -7.97 -5.10 6.56
C GLY A 255 -8.45 -5.29 7.99
N ILE A 256 -7.57 -5.13 8.96
CA ILE A 256 -7.93 -5.20 10.39
C ILE A 256 -8.87 -4.03 10.77
N ILE A 257 -8.66 -2.83 10.22
CA ILE A 257 -9.66 -1.74 10.34
C ILE A 257 -11.01 -2.20 9.78
N ALA A 258 -11.06 -2.80 8.60
CA ALA A 258 -12.33 -3.29 8.03
C ALA A 258 -13.04 -4.30 8.94
N MET A 259 -12.30 -5.19 9.58
CA MET A 259 -12.84 -6.11 10.61
C MET A 259 -13.35 -5.33 11.84
N LYS A 260 -12.61 -4.35 12.35
CA LYS A 260 -13.05 -3.50 13.48
C LYS A 260 -14.27 -2.64 13.13
N LEU A 261 -14.46 -2.32 11.84
CA LEU A 261 -15.67 -1.67 11.33
C LEU A 261 -16.89 -2.61 11.24
N GLY A 262 -16.73 -3.88 11.57
CA GLY A 262 -17.82 -4.88 11.63
C GLY A 262 -17.86 -5.85 10.45
N LEU A 263 -16.87 -5.81 9.53
CA LEU A 263 -16.83 -6.76 8.43
C LEU A 263 -16.58 -8.19 8.95
N PRO A 264 -17.35 -9.21 8.52
CA PRO A 264 -17.27 -10.58 9.05
C PRO A 264 -16.03 -11.33 8.53
N ILE A 265 -14.86 -10.94 9.03
CA ILE A 265 -13.58 -11.57 8.75
C ILE A 265 -13.13 -12.31 9.99
N ASP A 266 -12.85 -13.61 9.84
CA ASP A 266 -12.48 -14.46 10.97
C ASP A 266 -10.99 -14.39 11.28
N HIS A 267 -10.14 -14.27 10.25
CA HIS A 267 -8.70 -14.30 10.45
C HIS A 267 -7.93 -13.63 9.32
N PHE A 268 -6.77 -13.10 9.67
CA PHE A 268 -5.78 -12.59 8.72
C PHE A 268 -4.50 -13.41 8.75
N VAL A 269 -3.87 -13.52 7.58
CA VAL A 269 -2.53 -14.10 7.43
C VAL A 269 -1.61 -13.04 6.85
N ALA A 270 -0.63 -12.59 7.61
CA ALA A 270 0.44 -11.75 7.12
C ALA A 270 1.52 -12.63 6.48
N SER A 271 1.56 -12.65 5.16
CA SER A 271 2.52 -13.45 4.39
C SER A 271 3.69 -12.59 3.98
N THR A 272 4.92 -12.97 4.37
CA THR A 272 6.16 -12.24 4.07
C THR A 272 7.08 -13.08 3.20
N ASN A 273 8.01 -12.42 2.52
CA ASN A 273 9.19 -13.08 1.97
C ASN A 273 10.19 -13.38 3.11
N VAL A 274 11.45 -13.64 2.80
CA VAL A 274 12.51 -13.94 3.79
C VAL A 274 12.80 -12.80 4.78
N ASN A 275 12.25 -11.60 4.55
CA ASN A 275 12.30 -10.50 5.51
C ASN A 275 11.26 -10.74 6.62
N ASP A 276 11.56 -11.66 7.49
CA ASP A 276 10.67 -12.41 8.38
C ASP A 276 10.51 -11.81 9.80
N THR A 277 10.71 -10.53 9.98
CA THR A 277 10.65 -9.89 11.32
C THR A 277 9.35 -10.19 12.06
N ILE A 278 8.20 -10.11 11.38
CA ILE A 278 6.91 -10.38 12.01
C ILE A 278 6.65 -11.89 12.22
N PRO A 279 6.93 -12.79 11.26
CA PRO A 279 6.90 -14.23 11.54
C PRO A 279 7.75 -14.65 12.75
N ARG A 280 8.92 -14.05 12.96
CA ARG A 280 9.75 -14.28 14.15
C ARG A 280 9.14 -13.68 15.42
N TYR A 281 8.56 -12.48 15.32
CA TYR A 281 7.84 -11.87 16.44
C TYR A 281 6.69 -12.77 16.95
N PHE A 282 5.93 -13.41 16.05
CA PHE A 282 4.87 -14.33 16.43
C PHE A 282 5.37 -15.59 17.14
N LYS A 283 6.66 -15.96 16.99
CA LYS A 283 7.28 -17.08 17.71
C LYS A 283 7.91 -16.68 19.03
N SER A 284 8.58 -15.52 19.07
CA SER A 284 9.42 -15.11 20.19
C SER A 284 8.83 -14.00 21.06
N LYS A 285 7.76 -13.32 20.59
CA LYS A 285 7.18 -12.10 21.16
C LYS A 285 8.18 -10.90 21.21
N VAL A 286 9.34 -11.03 20.55
CA VAL A 286 10.37 -9.99 20.50
C VAL A 286 10.47 -9.46 19.06
N LEU A 287 10.27 -8.14 18.90
CA LEU A 287 10.43 -7.46 17.62
C LEU A 287 11.92 -7.16 17.41
N SER A 288 12.55 -7.90 16.49
CA SER A 288 13.99 -7.78 16.20
C SER A 288 14.26 -7.72 14.70
N PRO A 289 14.25 -6.52 14.09
CA PRO A 289 14.59 -6.36 12.68
C PRO A 289 16.01 -6.83 12.35
N LYS A 290 16.19 -7.38 11.14
CA LYS A 290 17.48 -7.76 10.57
C LYS A 290 17.76 -6.91 9.34
N PRO A 291 18.97 -6.88 8.79
CA PRO A 291 19.24 -6.24 7.50
C PRO A 291 18.28 -6.77 6.41
N THR A 292 17.80 -5.89 5.56
CA THR A 292 16.89 -6.24 4.47
C THR A 292 17.56 -7.11 3.43
N ILE A 293 16.92 -8.20 3.01
CA ILE A 293 17.35 -9.11 1.96
C ILE A 293 16.55 -8.83 0.71
N GLN A 294 17.21 -8.69 -0.43
CA GLN A 294 16.56 -8.52 -1.73
C GLN A 294 15.93 -9.83 -2.21
N THR A 295 14.69 -9.73 -2.74
CA THR A 295 13.92 -10.85 -3.25
C THR A 295 13.21 -10.48 -4.56
N ILE A 296 12.62 -11.48 -5.23
CA ILE A 296 11.78 -11.27 -6.42
C ILE A 296 10.44 -10.57 -6.08
N SER A 297 10.00 -10.61 -4.84
CA SER A 297 8.83 -9.88 -4.32
C SER A 297 9.26 -8.55 -3.66
N ASN A 298 9.96 -7.73 -4.42
CA ASN A 298 10.73 -6.58 -3.96
C ASN A 298 9.94 -5.52 -3.15
N ALA A 299 8.63 -5.40 -3.36
CA ALA A 299 7.79 -4.48 -2.57
C ALA A 299 7.58 -4.93 -1.12
N MET A 300 7.97 -6.18 -0.80
CA MET A 300 7.99 -6.74 0.56
C MET A 300 9.40 -6.82 1.18
N ASP A 301 10.45 -6.30 0.50
CA ASP A 301 11.80 -6.20 1.05
C ASP A 301 11.86 -5.12 2.11
N VAL A 302 11.28 -5.43 3.26
CA VAL A 302 11.12 -4.53 4.41
C VAL A 302 11.37 -5.30 5.69
N SER A 303 12.44 -4.96 6.39
CA SER A 303 12.80 -5.57 7.67
C SER A 303 12.07 -4.97 8.87
N ASN A 304 11.78 -3.66 8.82
CA ASN A 304 11.12 -2.94 9.91
C ASN A 304 9.79 -2.35 9.43
N PRO A 305 8.68 -3.09 9.50
CA PRO A 305 7.39 -2.70 8.94
C PRO A 305 6.75 -1.55 9.72
N SER A 306 6.72 -0.36 9.12
CA SER A 306 6.25 0.89 9.75
C SER A 306 4.83 0.82 10.31
N ASN A 307 3.92 0.04 9.69
CA ASN A 307 2.53 0.00 10.12
C ASN A 307 2.23 -1.09 11.16
N PHE A 308 3.21 -1.89 11.58
CA PHE A 308 2.95 -2.94 12.56
C PHE A 308 2.55 -2.37 13.92
N ILE A 309 3.11 -1.23 14.32
CA ILE A 309 2.70 -0.51 15.54
C ILE A 309 1.20 -0.13 15.52
N ARG A 310 0.64 0.22 14.34
CA ARG A 310 -0.80 0.48 14.18
C ARG A 310 -1.65 -0.77 14.41
N ILE A 311 -1.13 -1.93 13.99
CA ILE A 311 -1.80 -3.21 14.23
C ILE A 311 -1.78 -3.53 15.72
N GLN A 312 -0.63 -3.40 16.37
CA GLN A 312 -0.52 -3.62 17.82
C GLN A 312 -1.47 -2.71 18.61
N GLU A 313 -1.64 -1.46 18.20
CA GLU A 313 -2.55 -0.49 18.81
C GLU A 313 -4.03 -0.89 18.75
N MET A 314 -4.43 -1.73 17.80
CA MET A 314 -5.80 -2.20 17.64
C MET A 314 -6.15 -3.41 18.55
N PHE A 315 -5.18 -3.95 19.27
CA PHE A 315 -5.36 -5.11 20.14
C PHE A 315 -4.77 -4.85 21.53
N GLU A 316 -5.44 -5.34 22.56
CA GLU A 316 -5.05 -5.12 23.97
C GLU A 316 -3.69 -5.77 24.30
N ASN A 317 -3.44 -6.94 23.70
CA ASN A 317 -2.24 -7.73 23.97
C ASN A 317 -1.92 -8.69 22.81
N PHE A 318 -0.80 -9.38 22.93
CA PHE A 318 -0.34 -10.35 21.94
C PHE A 318 -1.31 -11.53 21.74
N ASP A 319 -1.93 -12.02 22.79
CA ASP A 319 -2.80 -13.21 22.70
C ASP A 319 -4.09 -12.86 21.92
N THR A 320 -4.65 -11.68 22.15
CA THR A 320 -5.76 -11.14 21.35
C THR A 320 -5.33 -10.91 19.90
N LEU A 321 -4.15 -10.33 19.66
CA LEU A 321 -3.62 -10.14 18.31
C LEU A 321 -3.46 -11.49 17.60
N SER A 322 -2.84 -12.49 18.24
CA SER A 322 -2.56 -13.78 17.65
C SER A 322 -3.80 -14.65 17.37
N SER A 323 -4.91 -14.36 18.06
CA SER A 323 -6.20 -15.01 17.77
C SER A 323 -6.78 -14.58 16.42
N PHE A 324 -6.46 -13.38 15.92
CA PHE A 324 -6.96 -12.83 14.65
C PHE A 324 -5.90 -12.76 13.55
N LEU A 325 -4.61 -12.88 13.88
CA LEU A 325 -3.52 -12.71 12.94
C LEU A 325 -2.48 -13.83 13.09
N SER A 326 -2.14 -14.47 11.98
CA SER A 326 -0.98 -15.36 11.86
C SER A 326 0.03 -14.76 10.89
N SER A 327 1.30 -15.17 11.00
CA SER A 327 2.32 -14.72 10.06
C SER A 327 3.25 -15.85 9.64
N TYR A 328 3.57 -15.92 8.34
CA TYR A 328 4.45 -16.91 7.73
C TYR A 328 5.40 -16.26 6.74
N SER A 329 6.59 -16.84 6.57
CA SER A 329 7.57 -16.41 5.57
C SER A 329 7.89 -17.52 4.58
N PHE A 330 8.25 -17.10 3.35
CA PHE A 330 8.59 -17.97 2.23
C PHE A 330 9.74 -17.38 1.43
N ASP A 331 10.57 -18.24 0.87
CA ASP A 331 11.69 -17.83 0.01
C ASP A 331 11.30 -17.74 -1.47
N ASP A 332 12.25 -17.28 -2.30
CA ASP A 332 12.02 -17.12 -3.74
C ASP A 332 11.81 -18.45 -4.45
N TYR A 333 12.46 -19.54 -3.99
CA TYR A 333 12.26 -20.86 -4.56
C TYR A 333 10.83 -21.36 -4.35
N GLN A 334 10.32 -21.31 -3.12
CA GLN A 334 8.94 -21.65 -2.79
C GLN A 334 7.94 -20.81 -3.56
N THR A 335 8.27 -19.51 -3.74
CA THR A 335 7.44 -18.54 -4.47
C THR A 335 7.34 -18.92 -5.95
N LEU A 336 8.45 -19.25 -6.62
CA LEU A 336 8.43 -19.63 -8.03
C LEU A 336 7.80 -20.99 -8.26
N GLU A 337 8.03 -21.96 -7.38
CA GLU A 337 7.41 -23.29 -7.45
C GLU A 337 5.87 -23.18 -7.40
N ILE A 338 5.33 -22.34 -6.51
CA ILE A 338 3.87 -22.20 -6.44
C ILE A 338 3.29 -21.42 -7.62
N VAL A 339 4.03 -20.46 -8.20
CA VAL A 339 3.62 -19.80 -9.46
C VAL A 339 3.47 -20.83 -10.55
N LYS A 340 4.44 -21.76 -10.70
CA LYS A 340 4.42 -22.83 -11.69
C LYS A 340 3.29 -23.83 -11.44
N GLU A 341 3.12 -24.27 -10.18
CA GLU A 341 2.05 -25.20 -9.77
C GLU A 341 0.66 -24.64 -10.13
N ILE A 342 0.39 -23.38 -9.79
CA ILE A 342 -0.93 -22.78 -10.01
C ILE A 342 -1.16 -22.47 -11.50
N TYR A 343 -0.14 -22.06 -12.23
CA TYR A 343 -0.25 -21.90 -13.67
C TYR A 343 -0.63 -23.22 -14.35
N ASN A 344 0.09 -24.29 -14.06
CA ASN A 344 -0.14 -25.60 -14.67
C ASN A 344 -1.53 -26.19 -14.32
N ASN A 345 -1.96 -26.02 -13.06
CA ASN A 345 -3.20 -26.65 -12.57
C ASN A 345 -4.46 -25.80 -12.79
N LYS A 346 -4.32 -24.48 -12.87
CA LYS A 346 -5.44 -23.53 -12.90
C LYS A 346 -5.39 -22.53 -14.06
N ASN A 347 -4.34 -22.55 -14.85
CA ASN A 347 -4.06 -21.55 -15.90
C ASN A 347 -4.15 -20.10 -15.35
N TYR A 348 -3.75 -19.91 -14.09
CA TYR A 348 -3.76 -18.63 -13.41
C TYR A 348 -2.33 -18.17 -13.12
N ILE A 349 -2.01 -16.93 -13.54
CA ILE A 349 -0.67 -16.36 -13.41
C ILE A 349 -0.66 -15.40 -12.22
N MET A 350 0.12 -15.74 -11.21
CA MET A 350 0.32 -14.89 -10.02
C MET A 350 1.57 -14.03 -10.17
N ASP A 351 1.54 -12.82 -9.56
CA ASP A 351 2.76 -12.09 -9.28
C ASP A 351 3.49 -12.69 -8.06
N PRO A 352 4.82 -12.43 -7.88
CA PRO A 352 5.56 -13.01 -6.76
C PRO A 352 5.00 -12.66 -5.36
N HIS A 353 4.37 -11.48 -5.22
CA HIS A 353 3.76 -11.10 -3.94
C HIS A 353 2.48 -11.88 -3.67
N GLY A 354 1.60 -11.99 -4.67
CA GLY A 354 0.39 -12.80 -4.59
C GLY A 354 0.71 -14.27 -4.34
N ALA A 355 1.78 -14.79 -4.95
CA ALA A 355 2.27 -16.15 -4.71
C ALA A 355 2.66 -16.38 -3.24
N VAL A 356 3.38 -15.45 -2.61
CA VAL A 356 3.66 -15.47 -1.17
C VAL A 356 2.35 -15.41 -0.36
N GLY A 357 1.40 -14.57 -0.77
CA GLY A 357 0.05 -14.52 -0.18
C GLY A 357 -0.68 -15.85 -0.25
N TYR A 358 -0.65 -16.51 -1.41
CA TYR A 358 -1.25 -17.83 -1.62
C TYR A 358 -0.60 -18.91 -0.73
N LEU A 359 0.73 -18.94 -0.65
CA LEU A 359 1.46 -19.88 0.21
C LEU A 359 1.07 -19.75 1.68
N GLY A 360 0.99 -18.51 2.19
CA GLY A 360 0.55 -18.26 3.56
C GLY A 360 -0.88 -18.72 3.79
N LEU A 361 -1.78 -18.46 2.84
CA LEU A 361 -3.15 -18.93 2.89
C LEU A 361 -3.24 -20.45 2.90
N LYS A 362 -2.56 -21.12 1.96
CA LYS A 362 -2.49 -22.59 1.85
C LYS A 362 -2.00 -23.21 3.16
N LYS A 363 -0.97 -22.63 3.78
CA LYS A 363 -0.43 -23.06 5.07
C LYS A 363 -1.43 -22.92 6.21
N TYR A 364 -2.13 -21.78 6.29
CA TYR A 364 -3.11 -21.54 7.34
C TYR A 364 -4.36 -22.42 7.21
N LEU A 365 -4.83 -22.66 5.97
CA LEU A 365 -6.04 -23.44 5.69
C LEU A 365 -5.84 -24.96 5.85
N LYS A 366 -4.59 -25.44 5.93
CA LYS A 366 -4.31 -26.85 6.20
C LYS A 366 -5.08 -27.28 7.45
N ASN A 367 -5.92 -28.28 7.32
CA ASN A 367 -6.81 -28.79 8.37
C ASN A 367 -7.96 -27.85 8.80
N LYS A 368 -8.37 -26.88 7.95
CA LYS A 368 -9.50 -25.97 8.19
C LYS A 368 -10.49 -25.95 7.00
N PRO A 369 -11.17 -27.09 6.69
CA PRO A 369 -11.98 -27.26 5.47
C PRO A 369 -13.18 -26.30 5.39
N ASN A 370 -13.67 -25.81 6.53
CA ASN A 370 -14.83 -24.91 6.63
C ASN A 370 -14.47 -23.43 6.44
N LYS A 371 -13.19 -23.08 6.29
CA LYS A 371 -12.75 -21.73 6.04
C LYS A 371 -12.70 -21.43 4.54
N ILE A 372 -12.95 -20.18 4.20
CA ILE A 372 -12.87 -19.64 2.85
C ILE A 372 -11.70 -18.68 2.81
N GLY A 373 -10.75 -18.96 1.94
CA GLY A 373 -9.53 -18.19 1.83
C GLY A 373 -9.57 -17.20 0.69
N VAL A 374 -9.13 -15.98 0.95
CA VAL A 374 -8.89 -14.95 -0.05
C VAL A 374 -7.44 -14.50 0.07
N PHE A 375 -6.64 -14.64 -0.96
CA PHE A 375 -5.34 -13.99 -1.01
C PHE A 375 -5.39 -12.79 -1.94
N LEU A 376 -4.52 -11.80 -1.69
CA LEU A 376 -4.49 -10.56 -2.45
C LEU A 376 -3.41 -10.62 -3.52
N GLU A 377 -3.81 -10.43 -4.79
CA GLU A 377 -2.91 -10.14 -5.91
C GLU A 377 -2.68 -8.63 -5.98
N THR A 378 -1.47 -8.20 -5.62
CA THR A 378 -1.20 -6.78 -5.33
C THR A 378 -0.51 -6.04 -6.47
N ALA A 379 0.02 -6.77 -7.46
CA ALA A 379 0.62 -6.20 -8.65
C ALA A 379 0.35 -7.10 -9.87
N HIS A 380 0.27 -6.50 -11.07
CA HIS A 380 0.10 -7.28 -12.30
C HIS A 380 1.40 -8.06 -12.60
N PRO A 381 1.31 -9.35 -12.97
CA PRO A 381 2.46 -10.22 -13.25
C PRO A 381 3.47 -9.65 -14.26
N ILE A 382 3.01 -8.84 -15.21
CA ILE A 382 3.87 -8.20 -16.24
C ILE A 382 5.03 -7.37 -15.65
N LYS A 383 4.87 -6.83 -14.43
CA LYS A 383 5.92 -6.06 -13.78
C LYS A 383 7.12 -6.91 -13.36
N PHE A 384 6.91 -8.21 -13.25
CA PHE A 384 7.88 -9.22 -12.84
C PHE A 384 8.10 -10.25 -13.95
N SER A 385 7.82 -9.88 -15.23
CA SER A 385 7.82 -10.76 -16.39
C SER A 385 9.08 -11.60 -16.50
N LYS A 386 10.27 -11.02 -16.22
CA LYS A 386 11.54 -11.75 -16.29
C LYS A 386 11.56 -13.03 -15.45
N HIS A 387 11.05 -12.97 -14.22
CA HIS A 387 10.99 -14.14 -13.31
C HIS A 387 9.85 -15.08 -13.71
N ILE A 388 8.66 -14.53 -13.97
CA ILE A 388 7.45 -15.32 -14.23
C ILE A 388 7.56 -16.05 -15.56
N GLU A 389 7.93 -15.36 -16.65
CA GLU A 389 8.09 -15.98 -17.98
C GLU A 389 9.10 -17.13 -17.98
N ASN A 390 10.22 -16.96 -17.25
CA ASN A 390 11.22 -18.02 -17.12
C ASN A 390 10.70 -19.21 -16.29
N THR A 391 9.75 -18.99 -15.38
CA THR A 391 9.21 -20.02 -14.49
C THR A 391 8.13 -20.85 -15.18
N ILE A 392 7.25 -20.20 -15.95
CA ILE A 392 6.11 -20.87 -16.60
C ILE A 392 6.35 -21.17 -18.08
N ASP A 393 7.48 -20.74 -18.64
CA ASP A 393 7.86 -20.86 -20.04
C ASP A 393 6.82 -20.30 -21.04
N VAL A 394 6.22 -19.14 -20.65
CA VAL A 394 5.21 -18.47 -21.48
C VAL A 394 5.44 -16.95 -21.48
N LYS A 395 5.38 -16.33 -22.66
CA LYS A 395 5.47 -14.88 -22.81
C LYS A 395 4.19 -14.21 -22.34
N LEU A 396 4.32 -13.24 -21.43
CA LEU A 396 3.19 -12.47 -20.92
C LEU A 396 2.73 -11.41 -21.92
N LYS A 397 1.43 -11.31 -22.11
CA LYS A 397 0.84 -10.25 -22.92
C LYS A 397 1.01 -8.89 -22.25
N ILE A 398 1.64 -7.95 -22.92
CA ILE A 398 1.85 -6.59 -22.41
C ILE A 398 0.52 -5.83 -22.46
N PRO A 399 -0.01 -5.33 -21.32
CA PRO A 399 -1.21 -4.52 -21.31
C PRO A 399 -1.06 -3.22 -22.09
N LYS A 400 -2.13 -2.76 -22.78
CA LYS A 400 -2.11 -1.51 -23.57
C LYS A 400 -1.62 -0.29 -22.79
N LYS A 401 -1.92 -0.23 -21.49
CA LYS A 401 -1.46 0.85 -20.58
C LYS A 401 0.09 0.91 -20.50
N ILE A 402 0.75 -0.25 -20.50
CA ILE A 402 2.21 -0.36 -20.42
C ILE A 402 2.87 -0.02 -21.75
N ASN A 403 2.31 -0.44 -22.88
CA ASN A 403 2.84 -0.10 -24.22
C ASN A 403 3.04 1.40 -24.40
N LYS A 404 2.09 2.23 -23.92
CA LYS A 404 2.19 3.69 -23.96
C LYS A 404 3.33 4.26 -23.13
N ILE A 405 3.75 3.55 -22.08
CA ILE A 405 4.83 3.98 -21.18
C ILE A 405 6.18 3.54 -21.77
N LEU A 406 6.25 2.34 -22.35
CA LEU A 406 7.47 1.80 -22.94
C LEU A 406 8.02 2.66 -24.11
N SER A 407 7.16 3.40 -24.82
CA SER A 407 7.57 4.29 -25.91
C SER A 407 8.10 5.65 -25.46
N LYS A 408 7.98 6.02 -24.17
CA LYS A 408 8.40 7.32 -23.66
C LYS A 408 9.85 7.32 -23.18
N ASN A 409 10.54 8.45 -23.29
CA ASN A 409 11.89 8.62 -22.74
C ASN A 409 11.87 8.76 -21.22
N LYS A 410 12.78 8.08 -20.54
CA LYS A 410 13.01 8.22 -19.10
C LYS A 410 13.60 9.60 -18.80
N LYS A 411 13.13 10.24 -17.73
CA LYS A 411 13.65 11.52 -17.20
C LYS A 411 13.86 11.36 -15.70
N TYR A 412 15.09 11.46 -15.26
CA TYR A 412 15.48 11.37 -13.86
C TYR A 412 16.74 12.19 -13.60
N ILE A 413 17.03 12.42 -12.32
CA ILE A 413 18.24 13.09 -11.84
C ILE A 413 18.97 12.11 -10.94
N ASP A 414 20.26 11.92 -11.19
CA ASP A 414 21.09 11.04 -10.39
C ASP A 414 21.42 11.71 -9.04
N ILE A 415 21.42 10.93 -7.98
CA ILE A 415 21.72 11.36 -6.60
C ILE A 415 22.75 10.41 -6.00
N GLU A 416 23.85 10.96 -5.51
CA GLU A 416 24.92 10.18 -4.89
C GLU A 416 24.77 10.05 -3.36
N ASN A 417 24.35 11.14 -2.69
CA ASN A 417 24.23 11.21 -1.24
C ASN A 417 23.24 12.29 -0.80
N TYR A 418 23.03 12.41 0.53
CA TYR A 418 22.08 13.38 1.07
C TYR A 418 22.42 14.85 0.77
N ASN A 419 23.69 15.23 0.77
CA ASN A 419 24.09 16.62 0.47
C ASN A 419 23.80 16.98 -0.99
N ASP A 420 24.04 16.06 -1.92
CA ASP A 420 23.69 16.22 -3.35
C ASP A 420 22.17 16.32 -3.52
N PHE A 421 21.40 15.44 -2.87
CA PHE A 421 19.95 15.49 -2.82
C PHE A 421 19.43 16.84 -2.32
N LYS A 422 19.92 17.31 -1.15
CA LYS A 422 19.52 18.59 -0.55
C LYS A 422 19.82 19.77 -1.50
N LYS A 423 21.03 19.83 -2.03
CA LYS A 423 21.44 20.89 -2.98
C LYS A 423 20.55 20.93 -4.21
N LYS A 424 20.24 19.77 -4.80
CA LYS A 424 19.38 19.68 -6.00
C LYS A 424 17.95 20.11 -5.70
N ILE A 425 17.36 19.67 -4.59
CA ILE A 425 15.99 20.09 -4.22
C ILE A 425 15.91 21.59 -3.97
N LEU A 426 16.88 22.18 -3.25
CA LEU A 426 16.89 23.62 -2.99
C LEU A 426 16.97 24.47 -4.26
N ASN A 427 17.50 23.93 -5.35
CA ASN A 427 17.63 24.61 -6.63
C ASN A 427 16.48 24.30 -7.61
N MET A 428 15.56 23.38 -7.28
CA MET A 428 14.45 22.99 -8.18
C MET A 428 13.23 23.91 -8.10
N PHE A 429 12.99 24.58 -6.97
CA PHE A 429 11.77 25.33 -6.69
C PHE A 429 12.02 26.71 -6.10
#